data_bc618b3c6cee180612994045fe221923
#
_entry.id   bc618b3c6cee180612994045fe221923
#
_cell.length_a   1.000
_cell.length_b   1.000
_cell.length_c   1.000
_cell.angle_alpha   90.00
_cell.angle_beta   90.00
_cell.angle_gamma   90.00
#
_symmetry.space_group_name_H-M   'P 1'
#
loop_
_entity.id
_entity.type
_entity.pdbx_description
1 polymer ?
#
loop_
_entity_poly.entity_id
_entity_poly.type
_entity_poly.pdbx_seq_one_letter_code
_entity_poly.pdbx_strand_id
1 'polypeptide(L)'
;MVVISIFQPDPTLFPDRPGVYIMKDGSGKVIYVGKAKNLQNRVRSYFTDDSHLKTKMLVSHIDTIDYIVTNSEQEALLLEANLIKLYLPRYNIRLKDDKKYPYIKITLKEDFPTVIPTRDLRDKNAVYFGPYTNAKKMRQALKSATKVFPVRICKKMPKRVCALYYMGRCSAPCEGKIEKEEYRKLVQEMIDFLSGKNNKIEKNLRKELETYKGNLEFEKAIIVRDRLKALEEIK
;
A
#
# COMPACT_ATOMS: atom_id res chain seq x y z
N MET A 1 18.11 -13.51 9.27
CA MET A 1 17.59 -13.28 10.62
C MET A 1 18.78 -13.40 11.56
N VAL A 2 19.13 -12.35 12.28
CA VAL A 2 20.23 -12.37 13.26
C VAL A 2 19.57 -12.43 14.64
N VAL A 3 20.03 -13.35 15.49
CA VAL A 3 19.55 -13.53 16.87
C VAL A 3 20.56 -12.92 17.82
N ILE A 4 20.13 -12.00 18.66
CA ILE A 4 20.96 -11.39 19.70
C ILE A 4 20.37 -11.79 21.06
N SER A 5 21.11 -12.58 21.83
CA SER A 5 20.73 -12.98 23.21
C SER A 5 21.01 -11.83 24.15
N ILE A 6 20.08 -11.55 25.09
CA ILE A 6 20.17 -10.36 25.95
C ILE A 6 20.47 -10.77 27.39
N PHE A 7 21.72 -10.58 27.80
CA PHE A 7 22.02 -10.39 29.24
C PHE A 7 22.23 -8.92 29.59
N GLN A 8 22.52 -8.08 28.60
CA GLN A 8 22.39 -6.61 28.50
C GLN A 8 22.41 -6.28 27.00
N PRO A 9 21.35 -5.71 26.44
CA PRO A 9 21.34 -5.43 25.01
C PRO A 9 22.33 -4.30 24.73
N ASP A 10 23.44 -4.63 24.09
CA ASP A 10 24.29 -3.63 23.49
C ASP A 10 23.55 -3.06 22.26
N PRO A 11 23.04 -1.82 22.32
CA PRO A 11 22.32 -1.23 21.20
C PRO A 11 23.17 -1.09 19.94
N THR A 12 24.50 -1.15 20.06
CA THR A 12 25.43 -1.05 18.92
C THR A 12 25.39 -2.28 18.01
N LEU A 13 24.85 -3.40 18.49
CA LEU A 13 24.65 -4.62 17.71
C LEU A 13 23.50 -4.52 16.70
N PHE A 14 22.68 -3.48 16.80
CA PHE A 14 21.57 -3.27 15.87
C PHE A 14 21.96 -2.26 14.78
N PRO A 15 21.60 -2.52 13.49
CA PRO A 15 21.95 -1.64 12.40
C PRO A 15 21.15 -0.32 12.44
N ASP A 16 21.79 0.77 12.01
CA ASP A 16 21.15 2.08 11.77
C ASP A 16 20.39 2.05 10.43
N ARG A 17 19.38 1.17 10.34
CA ARG A 17 18.56 0.94 9.14
C ARG A 17 17.11 0.68 9.53
N PRO A 18 16.16 0.92 8.61
CA PRO A 18 14.77 0.54 8.82
C PRO A 18 14.62 -0.98 8.91
N GLY A 19 13.66 -1.43 9.71
CA GLY A 19 13.40 -2.84 9.87
C GLY A 19 12.35 -3.16 10.92
N VAL A 20 12.23 -4.46 11.23
CA VAL A 20 11.33 -5.01 12.23
C VAL A 20 12.17 -5.74 13.27
N TYR A 21 11.85 -5.53 14.56
CA TYR A 21 12.42 -6.26 15.67
C TYR A 21 11.35 -7.15 16.32
N ILE A 22 11.80 -8.32 16.81
CA ILE A 22 10.96 -9.39 17.33
C ILE A 22 11.50 -9.77 18.70
N MET A 23 10.72 -9.50 19.75
CA MET A 23 11.10 -9.80 21.13
C MET A 23 10.52 -11.14 21.55
N LYS A 24 11.36 -12.00 22.15
CA LYS A 24 10.99 -13.32 22.62
C LYS A 24 11.25 -13.45 24.11
N ASP A 25 10.46 -14.28 24.78
CA ASP A 25 10.68 -14.70 26.16
C ASP A 25 11.65 -15.88 26.29
N GLY A 26 11.99 -16.27 27.52
CA GLY A 26 12.90 -17.37 27.79
C GLY A 26 12.45 -18.76 27.28
N SER A 27 11.20 -18.89 26.82
CA SER A 27 10.72 -20.08 26.13
C SER A 27 10.89 -20.01 24.60
N GLY A 28 11.44 -18.91 24.09
CA GLY A 28 11.56 -18.63 22.65
C GLY A 28 10.27 -18.15 21.98
N LYS A 29 9.20 -17.95 22.76
CA LYS A 29 7.93 -17.47 22.24
C LYS A 29 7.99 -15.98 21.93
N VAL A 30 7.47 -15.59 20.75
CA VAL A 30 7.36 -14.18 20.36
C VAL A 30 6.31 -13.49 21.23
N ILE A 31 6.75 -12.47 22.00
CA ILE A 31 5.92 -11.70 22.92
C ILE A 31 5.61 -10.28 22.40
N TYR A 32 6.47 -9.75 21.52
CA TYR A 32 6.26 -8.44 20.88
C TYR A 32 6.94 -8.37 19.50
N VAL A 33 6.31 -7.67 18.56
CA VAL A 33 6.88 -7.32 17.26
C VAL A 33 6.70 -5.82 17.06
N GLY A 34 7.72 -5.13 16.57
CA GLY A 34 7.65 -3.70 16.30
C GLY A 34 8.51 -3.29 15.11
N LYS A 35 8.08 -2.25 14.40
CA LYS A 35 8.87 -1.62 13.34
C LYS A 35 9.73 -0.47 13.85
N ALA A 36 10.80 -0.20 13.13
CA ALA A 36 11.65 0.95 13.35
C ALA A 36 12.05 1.61 12.02
N LYS A 37 12.19 2.93 12.02
CA LYS A 37 12.89 3.67 10.98
C LYS A 37 14.41 3.50 11.13
N ASN A 38 14.87 3.33 12.37
CA ASN A 38 16.22 3.06 12.81
C ASN A 38 16.13 2.04 13.92
N LEU A 39 16.59 0.80 13.65
CA LEU A 39 16.50 -0.32 14.60
C LEU A 39 17.29 -0.05 15.87
N GLN A 40 18.53 0.47 15.75
CA GLN A 40 19.41 0.78 16.87
C GLN A 40 18.76 1.75 17.85
N ASN A 41 18.31 2.92 17.37
CA ASN A 41 17.69 3.94 18.19
C ASN A 41 16.39 3.46 18.83
N ARG A 42 15.61 2.68 18.10
CA ARG A 42 14.33 2.15 18.58
C ARG A 42 14.53 1.12 19.68
N VAL A 43 15.45 0.18 19.51
CA VAL A 43 15.73 -0.83 20.53
C VAL A 43 16.31 -0.16 21.78
N ARG A 44 17.26 0.78 21.61
CA ARG A 44 17.80 1.57 22.74
C ARG A 44 16.71 2.22 23.58
N SER A 45 15.67 2.78 22.96
CA SER A 45 14.59 3.48 23.66
C SER A 45 13.76 2.61 24.63
N TYR A 46 13.84 1.29 24.55
CA TYR A 46 13.18 0.39 25.51
C TYR A 46 13.92 0.27 26.83
N PHE A 47 15.24 0.53 26.85
CA PHE A 47 16.14 0.32 27.96
C PHE A 47 16.57 1.63 28.64
N THR A 48 15.87 2.74 28.36
CA THR A 48 16.07 4.03 29.05
C THR A 48 15.19 4.10 30.30
N ASP A 49 15.66 4.79 31.34
CA ASP A 49 15.01 4.86 32.66
C ASP A 49 13.63 5.52 32.64
N ASP A 50 13.34 6.39 31.66
CA ASP A 50 12.06 7.10 31.49
C ASP A 50 10.96 6.26 30.82
N SER A 51 11.15 4.95 30.68
CA SER A 51 10.16 4.11 30.01
C SER A 51 8.88 3.93 30.84
N HIS A 52 7.72 4.01 30.17
CA HIS A 52 6.41 3.80 30.79
C HIS A 52 6.30 2.41 31.45
N LEU A 53 5.48 2.27 32.52
CA LEU A 53 5.25 1.00 33.25
C LEU A 53 5.01 -0.20 32.33
N LYS A 54 4.25 -0.02 31.22
CA LYS A 54 3.99 -1.08 30.24
C LYS A 54 5.24 -1.53 29.50
N THR A 55 6.15 -0.59 29.19
CA THR A 55 7.43 -0.89 28.57
C THR A 55 8.34 -1.63 29.55
N LYS A 56 8.38 -1.22 30.81
CA LYS A 56 9.13 -1.92 31.87
C LYS A 56 8.64 -3.37 32.04
N MET A 57 7.32 -3.60 32.01
CA MET A 57 6.75 -4.96 32.04
C MET A 57 7.09 -5.78 30.80
N LEU A 58 7.13 -5.20 29.61
CA LEU A 58 7.58 -5.89 28.42
C LEU A 58 9.06 -6.26 28.55
N VAL A 59 9.92 -5.29 28.90
CA VAL A 59 11.37 -5.48 29.03
C VAL A 59 11.72 -6.58 30.03
N SER A 60 11.00 -6.68 31.16
CA SER A 60 11.25 -7.73 32.17
C SER A 60 10.96 -9.15 31.70
N HIS A 61 10.28 -9.31 30.55
CA HIS A 61 9.98 -10.64 29.97
C HIS A 61 10.80 -10.95 28.72
N ILE A 62 11.64 -10.02 28.25
CA ILE A 62 12.48 -10.23 27.07
C ILE A 62 13.71 -11.03 27.45
N ASP A 63 13.96 -12.10 26.70
CA ASP A 63 15.17 -12.88 26.74
C ASP A 63 16.04 -12.64 25.50
N THR A 64 15.42 -12.62 24.30
CA THR A 64 16.11 -12.39 23.05
C THR A 64 15.38 -11.37 22.16
N ILE A 65 16.14 -10.62 21.35
CA ILE A 65 15.60 -9.75 20.30
C ILE A 65 16.19 -10.16 18.96
N ASP A 66 15.33 -10.60 18.04
CA ASP A 66 15.69 -10.78 16.64
C ASP A 66 15.37 -9.52 15.87
N TYR A 67 16.02 -9.31 14.73
CA TYR A 67 15.65 -8.25 13.81
C TYR A 67 15.75 -8.67 12.36
N ILE A 68 14.98 -7.98 11.51
CA ILE A 68 14.97 -8.11 10.05
C ILE A 68 15.13 -6.71 9.47
N VAL A 69 16.21 -6.48 8.74
CA VAL A 69 16.45 -5.21 8.04
C VAL A 69 15.57 -5.16 6.80
N THR A 70 15.00 -4.00 6.51
CA THR A 70 14.22 -3.74 5.31
C THR A 70 14.83 -2.60 4.50
N ASN A 71 14.44 -2.48 3.22
CA ASN A 71 14.95 -1.41 2.36
C ASN A 71 14.24 -0.06 2.60
N SER A 72 13.06 -0.10 3.24
CA SER A 72 12.26 1.10 3.52
C SER A 72 11.40 0.95 4.78
N GLU A 73 10.98 2.10 5.35
CA GLU A 73 10.01 2.11 6.45
C GLU A 73 8.66 1.51 6.05
N GLN A 74 8.28 1.61 4.76
CA GLN A 74 7.04 1.05 4.23
C GLN A 74 7.09 -0.48 4.23
N GLU A 75 8.22 -1.05 3.84
CA GLU A 75 8.46 -2.50 3.87
C GLU A 75 8.47 -3.01 5.33
N ALA A 76 9.12 -2.29 6.25
CA ALA A 76 9.09 -2.61 7.68
C ALA A 76 7.65 -2.63 8.23
N LEU A 77 6.81 -1.68 7.83
CA LEU A 77 5.41 -1.60 8.23
C LEU A 77 4.58 -2.81 7.77
N LEU A 78 4.78 -3.24 6.53
CA LEU A 78 4.10 -4.42 5.98
C LEU A 78 4.56 -5.70 6.67
N LEU A 79 5.87 -5.82 6.88
CA LEU A 79 6.46 -6.97 7.56
C LEU A 79 5.99 -7.07 9.02
N GLU A 80 5.96 -5.95 9.78
CA GLU A 80 5.42 -5.89 11.14
C GLU A 80 3.98 -6.42 11.19
N ALA A 81 3.11 -5.92 10.30
CA ALA A 81 1.70 -6.34 10.26
C ALA A 81 1.55 -7.84 9.97
N ASN A 82 2.38 -8.40 9.09
CA ASN A 82 2.36 -9.83 8.77
C ASN A 82 2.87 -10.68 9.94
N LEU A 83 3.95 -10.25 10.60
CA LEU A 83 4.51 -10.96 11.75
C LEU A 83 3.58 -10.92 12.98
N ILE A 84 2.90 -9.80 13.22
CA ILE A 84 1.87 -9.70 14.27
C ILE A 84 0.72 -10.67 13.99
N LYS A 85 0.26 -10.79 12.75
CA LYS A 85 -0.76 -11.77 12.34
C LYS A 85 -0.30 -13.21 12.52
N LEU A 86 0.96 -13.49 12.22
CA LEU A 86 1.54 -14.84 12.28
C LEU A 86 1.72 -15.29 13.73
N TYR A 87 2.33 -14.43 14.56
CA TYR A 87 2.73 -14.81 15.92
C TYR A 87 1.71 -14.47 17.01
N LEU A 88 0.73 -13.61 16.73
CA LEU A 88 -0.26 -13.10 17.69
C LEU A 88 0.37 -12.72 19.05
N PRO A 89 1.39 -11.83 19.09
CA PRO A 89 2.21 -11.61 20.27
C PRO A 89 1.40 -10.98 21.39
N ARG A 90 1.58 -11.44 22.62
CA ARG A 90 0.82 -11.04 23.82
C ARG A 90 0.81 -9.51 24.05
N TYR A 91 1.92 -8.83 23.80
CA TYR A 91 2.05 -7.40 24.06
C TYR A 91 1.57 -6.52 22.90
N ASN A 92 1.41 -7.08 21.68
CA ASN A 92 0.78 -6.37 20.55
C ASN A 92 -0.76 -6.43 20.61
N ILE A 93 -1.35 -7.46 21.21
CA ILE A 93 -2.81 -7.68 21.25
C ILE A 93 -3.55 -6.60 22.03
N ARG A 94 -2.89 -5.92 22.96
CA ARG A 94 -3.48 -4.79 23.73
C ARG A 94 -3.48 -3.46 23.00
N LEU A 95 -2.87 -3.35 21.85
CA LEU A 95 -3.13 -2.26 20.92
C LEU A 95 -4.45 -2.56 20.18
N LYS A 96 -5.56 -2.49 20.93
CA LYS A 96 -6.95 -2.49 20.42
C LYS A 96 -7.27 -1.25 19.57
N ASP A 97 -6.29 -0.53 19.11
CA ASP A 97 -6.44 0.36 18.00
C ASP A 97 -6.21 -0.48 16.74
N ASP A 98 -7.30 -1.12 16.32
CA ASP A 98 -7.44 -1.84 15.05
C ASP A 98 -7.38 -0.81 13.91
N LYS A 99 -6.33 0.02 13.92
CA LYS A 99 -6.00 0.96 12.84
C LYS A 99 -5.57 0.16 11.63
N LYS A 100 -6.56 -0.53 11.07
CA LYS A 100 -6.42 -1.15 9.76
C LYS A 100 -5.93 -0.08 8.81
N TYR A 101 -4.72 -0.25 8.32
CA TYR A 101 -4.16 0.67 7.33
C TYR A 101 -5.10 0.80 6.14
N PRO A 102 -5.21 1.98 5.53
CA PRO A 102 -5.99 2.14 4.32
C PRO A 102 -5.30 1.49 3.12
N TYR A 103 -6.10 0.86 2.28
CA TYR A 103 -5.73 0.24 1.00
C TYR A 103 -6.59 0.79 -0.13
N ILE A 104 -6.09 0.73 -1.34
CA ILE A 104 -6.88 0.85 -2.55
C ILE A 104 -7.32 -0.55 -2.95
N LYS A 105 -8.63 -0.78 -3.02
CA LYS A 105 -9.24 -2.03 -3.48
C LYS A 105 -9.73 -1.86 -4.91
N ILE A 106 -9.42 -2.82 -5.77
CA ILE A 106 -9.97 -2.96 -7.12
C ILE A 106 -10.79 -4.24 -7.14
N THR A 107 -12.11 -4.16 -7.39
CA THR A 107 -12.98 -5.33 -7.56
C THR A 107 -12.71 -5.97 -8.92
N LEU A 108 -12.78 -7.32 -9.01
CA LEU A 108 -12.54 -8.02 -10.29
C LEU A 108 -13.78 -8.77 -10.80
N LYS A 109 -14.73 -9.08 -9.92
CA LYS A 109 -15.89 -9.91 -10.23
C LYS A 109 -16.94 -9.18 -11.08
N GLU A 110 -16.97 -7.84 -10.99
CA GLU A 110 -17.95 -7.01 -11.69
C GLU A 110 -17.57 -6.84 -13.18
N ASP A 111 -18.57 -6.63 -14.04
CA ASP A 111 -18.34 -6.33 -15.46
C ASP A 111 -17.52 -5.05 -15.63
N PHE A 112 -17.82 -4.06 -14.81
CA PHE A 112 -17.07 -2.82 -14.69
C PHE A 112 -16.48 -2.70 -13.29
N PRO A 113 -15.26 -3.21 -13.04
CA PRO A 113 -14.59 -3.12 -11.75
C PRO A 113 -14.58 -1.72 -11.16
N THR A 114 -14.69 -1.60 -9.83
CA THR A 114 -14.60 -0.32 -9.13
C THR A 114 -13.31 -0.22 -8.34
N VAL A 115 -12.82 1.00 -8.20
CA VAL A 115 -11.61 1.31 -7.40
C VAL A 115 -12.01 2.16 -6.21
N ILE A 116 -11.88 1.61 -5.02
CA ILE A 116 -12.35 2.26 -3.79
C ILE A 116 -11.34 2.16 -2.65
N PRO A 117 -11.31 3.16 -1.76
CA PRO A 117 -10.58 3.04 -0.50
C PRO A 117 -11.23 2.00 0.41
N THR A 118 -10.41 1.19 1.07
CA THR A 118 -10.88 0.21 2.05
C THR A 118 -9.89 0.01 3.19
N ARG A 119 -10.37 -0.55 4.29
CA ARG A 119 -9.55 -1.13 5.37
C ARG A 119 -9.87 -2.61 5.56
N ASP A 120 -10.81 -3.14 4.78
CA ASP A 120 -11.26 -4.52 4.80
C ASP A 120 -10.63 -5.28 3.63
N LEU A 121 -9.89 -6.36 3.94
CA LEU A 121 -9.16 -7.20 2.99
C LEU A 121 -9.81 -8.57 2.79
N ARG A 122 -11.05 -8.77 3.24
CA ARG A 122 -11.71 -10.08 3.23
C ARG A 122 -12.18 -10.53 1.84
N ASP A 123 -12.35 -9.62 0.90
CA ASP A 123 -12.84 -9.96 -0.43
C ASP A 123 -11.74 -10.63 -1.27
N LYS A 124 -11.86 -11.94 -1.46
CA LYS A 124 -10.92 -12.75 -2.24
C LYS A 124 -10.97 -12.46 -3.75
N ASN A 125 -12.03 -11.78 -4.24
CA ASN A 125 -12.22 -11.43 -5.65
C ASN A 125 -11.80 -9.98 -5.93
N ALA A 126 -10.86 -9.45 -5.19
CA ALA A 126 -10.33 -8.11 -5.35
C ALA A 126 -8.82 -8.08 -5.24
N VAL A 127 -8.20 -7.10 -5.89
CA VAL A 127 -6.78 -6.78 -5.72
C VAL A 127 -6.66 -5.59 -4.77
N TYR A 128 -5.64 -5.64 -3.90
CA TYR A 128 -5.41 -4.63 -2.88
C TYR A 128 -4.02 -4.02 -3.03
N PHE A 129 -3.94 -2.69 -2.99
CA PHE A 129 -2.69 -1.94 -3.03
C PHE A 129 -2.50 -1.15 -1.74
N GLY A 130 -1.34 -1.24 -1.13
CA GLY A 130 -0.99 -0.67 0.16
C GLY A 130 -0.15 -1.66 0.99
N PRO A 131 -0.03 -1.49 2.30
CA PRO A 131 -0.70 -0.49 3.14
C PRO A 131 -0.18 0.94 2.93
N TYR A 132 -1.07 1.92 2.97
CA TYR A 132 -0.69 3.33 3.01
C TYR A 132 -0.53 3.79 4.46
N THR A 133 0.47 4.60 4.75
CA THR A 133 0.74 5.10 6.11
C THR A 133 -0.39 5.96 6.67
N ASN A 134 -1.16 6.63 5.80
CA ASN A 134 -2.35 7.36 6.18
C ASN A 134 -3.35 7.51 5.01
N ALA A 135 -4.59 7.86 5.34
CA ALA A 135 -5.66 8.01 4.36
C ALA A 135 -5.42 9.17 3.36
N LYS A 136 -4.66 10.21 3.73
CA LYS A 136 -4.33 11.34 2.84
C LYS A 136 -3.44 10.86 1.70
N LYS A 137 -2.36 10.12 2.01
CA LYS A 137 -1.45 9.54 1.00
C LYS A 137 -2.19 8.57 0.09
N MET A 138 -3.05 7.70 0.63
CA MET A 138 -3.86 6.79 -0.17
C MET A 138 -4.81 7.54 -1.12
N ARG A 139 -5.52 8.58 -0.65
CA ARG A 139 -6.40 9.39 -1.50
C ARG A 139 -5.63 10.15 -2.58
N GLN A 140 -4.42 10.61 -2.28
CA GLN A 140 -3.55 11.25 -3.26
C GLN A 140 -3.13 10.27 -4.35
N ALA A 141 -2.69 9.07 -3.99
CA ALA A 141 -2.36 8.01 -4.94
C ALA A 141 -3.56 7.63 -5.83
N LEU A 142 -4.75 7.48 -5.23
CA LEU A 142 -5.97 7.20 -5.97
C LEU A 142 -6.34 8.34 -6.94
N LYS A 143 -6.23 9.59 -6.49
CA LYS A 143 -6.50 10.78 -7.32
C LYS A 143 -5.53 10.86 -8.50
N SER A 144 -4.25 10.58 -8.29
CA SER A 144 -3.24 10.52 -9.34
C SER A 144 -3.52 9.39 -10.33
N ALA A 145 -3.80 8.18 -9.83
CA ALA A 145 -4.12 7.04 -10.68
C ALA A 145 -5.37 7.27 -11.53
N THR A 146 -6.42 7.90 -11.00
CA THR A 146 -7.66 8.19 -11.77
C THR A 146 -7.52 9.33 -12.78
N LYS A 147 -6.47 10.14 -12.72
CA LYS A 147 -6.13 11.09 -13.81
C LYS A 147 -5.57 10.36 -15.03
N VAL A 148 -4.78 9.31 -14.81
CA VAL A 148 -4.16 8.51 -15.88
C VAL A 148 -5.14 7.46 -16.41
N PHE A 149 -5.88 6.81 -15.52
CA PHE A 149 -6.82 5.73 -15.83
C PHE A 149 -8.22 6.13 -15.36
N PRO A 150 -9.12 6.57 -16.28
CA PRO A 150 -10.44 7.06 -15.93
C PRO A 150 -11.43 5.93 -15.58
N VAL A 151 -11.12 5.17 -14.53
CA VAL A 151 -11.96 4.11 -13.99
C VAL A 151 -12.95 4.64 -12.95
N ARG A 152 -14.08 3.96 -12.78
CA ARG A 152 -15.07 4.37 -11.79
C ARG A 152 -14.59 4.17 -10.36
N ILE A 153 -14.97 5.11 -9.48
CA ILE A 153 -14.71 5.05 -8.03
C ILE A 153 -16.00 4.99 -7.21
N CYS A 154 -17.15 4.90 -7.87
CA CYS A 154 -18.46 4.79 -7.21
C CYS A 154 -18.69 3.35 -6.73
N LYS A 155 -19.14 3.18 -5.48
CA LYS A 155 -19.47 1.85 -4.91
C LYS A 155 -20.67 1.21 -5.62
N LYS A 156 -21.73 1.99 -5.85
CA LYS A 156 -22.89 1.59 -6.61
C LYS A 156 -22.89 2.35 -7.93
N MET A 157 -23.14 1.66 -9.04
CA MET A 157 -23.19 2.29 -10.33
C MET A 157 -24.45 3.16 -10.44
N PRO A 158 -24.31 4.48 -10.67
CA PRO A 158 -25.44 5.38 -10.85
C PRO A 158 -26.08 5.14 -12.23
N LYS A 159 -27.29 5.66 -12.46
CA LYS A 159 -27.96 5.60 -13.75
C LYS A 159 -27.56 6.74 -14.71
N ARG A 160 -26.86 7.76 -14.21
CA ARG A 160 -26.43 8.95 -14.98
C ARG A 160 -24.97 9.26 -14.69
N VAL A 161 -24.30 9.90 -15.65
CA VAL A 161 -22.93 10.36 -15.48
C VAL A 161 -22.82 11.38 -14.34
N CYS A 162 -21.69 11.35 -13.66
CA CYS A 162 -21.37 12.28 -12.58
C CYS A 162 -20.27 13.25 -13.02
N ALA A 163 -19.97 14.25 -12.19
CA ALA A 163 -18.95 15.25 -12.46
C ALA A 163 -17.58 14.67 -12.85
N LEU A 164 -17.23 13.47 -12.35
CA LEU A 164 -15.94 12.83 -12.70
C LEU A 164 -15.81 12.49 -14.18
N TYR A 165 -16.89 12.22 -14.88
CA TYR A 165 -16.87 12.04 -16.33
C TYR A 165 -16.45 13.32 -17.04
N TYR A 166 -17.10 14.44 -16.74
CA TYR A 166 -16.78 15.74 -17.34
C TYR A 166 -15.37 16.24 -16.97
N MET A 167 -14.82 15.74 -15.86
CA MET A 167 -13.43 16.02 -15.43
C MET A 167 -12.40 15.06 -16.05
N GLY A 168 -12.78 14.16 -16.96
CA GLY A 168 -11.90 13.16 -17.57
C GLY A 168 -11.37 12.09 -16.59
N ARG A 169 -12.03 11.90 -15.42
CA ARG A 169 -11.59 10.96 -14.38
C ARG A 169 -12.43 9.69 -14.28
N CYS A 170 -13.41 9.55 -15.16
CA CYS A 170 -14.26 8.36 -15.25
C CYS A 170 -14.73 8.21 -16.69
N SER A 171 -14.65 7.01 -17.24
CA SER A 171 -15.11 6.69 -18.60
C SER A 171 -16.62 6.47 -18.70
N ALA A 172 -17.39 6.69 -17.62
CA ALA A 172 -18.86 6.60 -17.54
C ALA A 172 -19.45 5.27 -18.02
N PRO A 173 -19.03 4.11 -17.51
CA PRO A 173 -19.65 2.83 -17.85
C PRO A 173 -21.13 2.76 -17.45
N CYS A 174 -21.58 3.64 -16.54
CA CYS A 174 -22.97 3.72 -16.08
C CYS A 174 -23.96 4.16 -17.17
N GLU A 175 -23.51 4.85 -18.22
CA GLU A 175 -24.29 5.22 -19.41
C GLU A 175 -23.80 4.56 -20.69
N GLY A 176 -22.99 3.50 -20.57
CA GLY A 176 -22.47 2.78 -21.75
C GLY A 176 -21.52 3.60 -22.63
N LYS A 177 -20.81 4.61 -22.05
CA LYS A 177 -19.86 5.45 -22.80
C LYS A 177 -18.55 4.75 -23.11
N ILE A 178 -18.35 3.54 -22.59
CA ILE A 178 -17.17 2.68 -22.81
C ILE A 178 -17.61 1.22 -22.85
N GLU A 179 -17.00 0.46 -23.77
CA GLU A 179 -17.21 -0.97 -23.89
C GLU A 179 -16.51 -1.73 -22.76
N LYS A 180 -17.04 -2.93 -22.43
CA LYS A 180 -16.56 -3.74 -21.30
C LYS A 180 -15.10 -4.16 -21.45
N GLU A 181 -14.69 -4.54 -22.65
CA GLU A 181 -13.33 -4.97 -22.97
C GLU A 181 -12.33 -3.81 -22.83
N GLU A 182 -12.70 -2.66 -23.36
CA GLU A 182 -11.87 -1.45 -23.25
C GLU A 182 -11.74 -0.98 -21.79
N TYR A 183 -12.84 -1.03 -21.03
CA TYR A 183 -12.83 -0.70 -19.61
C TYR A 183 -11.94 -1.66 -18.80
N ARG A 184 -12.00 -2.96 -19.09
CA ARG A 184 -11.15 -3.97 -18.42
C ARG A 184 -9.66 -3.76 -18.73
N LYS A 185 -9.32 -3.32 -19.94
CA LYS A 185 -7.96 -2.94 -20.32
C LYS A 185 -7.46 -1.76 -19.45
N LEU A 186 -8.28 -0.71 -19.28
CA LEU A 186 -7.96 0.42 -18.40
C LEU A 186 -7.75 -0.01 -16.95
N VAL A 187 -8.57 -0.92 -16.43
CA VAL A 187 -8.43 -1.46 -15.08
C VAL A 187 -7.13 -2.25 -14.94
N GLN A 188 -6.76 -3.07 -15.94
CA GLN A 188 -5.51 -3.83 -15.92
C GLN A 188 -4.28 -2.91 -15.96
N GLU A 189 -4.33 -1.86 -16.77
CA GLU A 189 -3.29 -0.84 -16.81
C GLU A 189 -3.13 -0.11 -15.46
N MET A 190 -4.25 0.18 -14.79
CA MET A 190 -4.22 0.76 -13.44
C MET A 190 -3.63 -0.20 -12.39
N ILE A 191 -3.92 -1.50 -12.50
CA ILE A 191 -3.30 -2.55 -11.66
C ILE A 191 -1.79 -2.57 -11.88
N ASP A 192 -1.34 -2.57 -13.12
CA ASP A 192 0.08 -2.55 -13.47
C ASP A 192 0.77 -1.28 -12.96
N PHE A 193 0.12 -0.11 -13.06
CA PHE A 193 0.60 1.16 -12.52
C PHE A 193 0.78 1.12 -11.00
N LEU A 194 -0.25 0.68 -10.27
CA LEU A 194 -0.21 0.58 -8.82
C LEU A 194 0.77 -0.51 -8.33
N SER A 195 1.13 -1.45 -9.20
CA SER A 195 2.18 -2.46 -8.98
C SER A 195 3.60 -1.94 -9.31
N GLY A 196 3.75 -0.68 -9.74
CA GLY A 196 5.04 -0.05 -10.06
C GLY A 196 5.58 -0.33 -11.46
N LYS A 197 4.79 -0.92 -12.39
CA LYS A 197 5.21 -1.24 -13.77
C LYS A 197 5.12 -0.02 -14.72
N ASN A 198 5.53 1.15 -14.29
CA ASN A 198 5.31 2.43 -14.98
C ASN A 198 5.95 2.50 -16.37
N ASN A 199 7.14 1.92 -16.55
CA ASN A 199 7.86 1.95 -17.84
C ASN A 199 7.10 1.20 -18.95
N LYS A 200 6.44 0.09 -18.61
CA LYS A 200 5.61 -0.68 -19.57
C LYS A 200 4.41 0.14 -20.00
N ILE A 201 3.76 0.81 -19.08
CA ILE A 201 2.57 1.64 -19.35
C ILE A 201 2.93 2.82 -20.23
N GLU A 202 4.00 3.53 -19.92
CA GLU A 202 4.48 4.66 -20.73
C GLU A 202 4.76 4.23 -22.18
N LYS A 203 5.48 3.11 -22.36
CA LYS A 203 5.75 2.56 -23.69
C LYS A 203 4.47 2.23 -24.46
N ASN A 204 3.48 1.62 -23.79
CA ASN A 204 2.21 1.29 -24.42
C ASN A 204 1.42 2.55 -24.83
N LEU A 205 1.32 3.55 -23.94
CA LEU A 205 0.62 4.80 -24.23
C LEU A 205 1.30 5.58 -25.37
N ARG A 206 2.63 5.60 -25.44
CA ARG A 206 3.34 6.22 -26.57
C ARG A 206 3.03 5.53 -27.90
N LYS A 207 3.02 4.19 -27.91
CA LYS A 207 2.66 3.42 -29.10
C LYS A 207 1.21 3.69 -29.53
N GLU A 208 0.28 3.73 -28.58
CA GLU A 208 -1.14 3.99 -28.82
C GLU A 208 -1.34 5.41 -29.39
N LEU A 209 -0.63 6.40 -28.85
CA LEU A 209 -0.64 7.77 -29.34
C LEU A 209 -0.21 7.87 -30.81
N GLU A 210 0.89 7.19 -31.19
CA GLU A 210 1.38 7.19 -32.57
C GLU A 210 0.38 6.46 -33.51
N THR A 211 -0.25 5.37 -33.06
CA THR A 211 -1.28 4.70 -33.82
C THR A 211 -2.49 5.60 -34.10
N TYR A 212 -3.01 6.31 -33.09
CA TYR A 212 -4.15 7.22 -33.29
C TYR A 212 -3.79 8.42 -34.15
N LYS A 213 -2.56 8.95 -34.07
CA LYS A 213 -2.07 10.00 -34.96
C LYS A 213 -2.03 9.52 -36.42
N GLY A 214 -1.50 8.31 -36.66
CA GLY A 214 -1.43 7.71 -38.00
C GLY A 214 -2.79 7.46 -38.61
N ASN A 215 -3.79 7.12 -37.79
CA ASN A 215 -5.18 6.90 -38.22
C ASN A 215 -6.00 8.20 -38.28
N LEU A 216 -5.43 9.36 -38.01
CA LEU A 216 -6.11 10.66 -37.92
C LEU A 216 -7.24 10.71 -36.87
N GLU A 217 -7.20 9.85 -35.86
CA GLU A 217 -8.15 9.79 -34.75
C GLU A 217 -7.76 10.80 -33.64
N PHE A 218 -7.80 12.10 -33.96
CA PHE A 218 -7.24 13.17 -33.13
C PHE A 218 -7.87 13.27 -31.75
N GLU A 219 -9.17 13.01 -31.58
CA GLU A 219 -9.84 13.04 -30.29
C GLU A 219 -9.27 11.96 -29.34
N LYS A 220 -9.07 10.73 -29.85
CA LYS A 220 -8.44 9.65 -29.07
C LYS A 220 -6.98 9.95 -28.78
N ALA A 221 -6.24 10.52 -29.75
CA ALA A 221 -4.86 10.93 -29.56
C ALA A 221 -4.71 11.97 -28.44
N ILE A 222 -5.64 12.95 -28.34
CA ILE A 222 -5.67 13.94 -27.26
C ILE A 222 -5.82 13.26 -25.89
N ILE A 223 -6.75 12.31 -25.76
CA ILE A 223 -6.97 11.57 -24.50
C ILE A 223 -5.71 10.85 -24.07
N VAL A 224 -5.06 10.12 -24.99
CA VAL A 224 -3.83 9.36 -24.67
C VAL A 224 -2.67 10.30 -24.35
N ARG A 225 -2.52 11.43 -25.04
CA ARG A 225 -1.52 12.46 -24.74
C ARG A 225 -1.69 13.01 -23.32
N ASP A 226 -2.92 13.30 -22.92
CA ASP A 226 -3.22 13.85 -21.60
C ASP A 226 -2.99 12.82 -20.49
N ARG A 227 -3.22 11.54 -20.76
CA ARG A 227 -2.83 10.42 -19.88
C ARG A 227 -1.31 10.31 -19.71
N LEU A 228 -0.55 10.47 -20.80
CA LEU A 228 0.92 10.50 -20.75
C LEU A 228 1.45 11.64 -19.90
N LYS A 229 0.94 12.87 -20.10
CA LYS A 229 1.30 14.03 -19.27
C LYS A 229 1.00 13.78 -17.79
N ALA A 230 -0.17 13.23 -17.48
CA ALA A 230 -0.54 12.91 -16.09
C ALA A 230 0.37 11.82 -15.49
N LEU A 231 0.88 10.89 -16.29
CA LEU A 231 1.83 9.86 -15.84
C LEU A 231 3.22 10.48 -15.55
N GLU A 232 3.68 11.44 -16.38
CA GLU A 232 4.94 12.15 -16.19
C GLU A 232 4.92 13.04 -14.92
N GLU A 233 3.78 13.68 -14.61
CA GLU A 233 3.60 14.46 -13.36
C GLU A 233 3.68 13.62 -12.07
N ILE A 234 3.58 12.29 -12.15
CA ILE A 234 3.55 11.38 -11.00
C ILE A 234 4.92 10.74 -10.74
N LYS A 235 5.81 10.74 -11.72
CA LYS A 235 7.19 10.25 -11.59
C LYS A 235 8.04 11.20 -10.76
#